data_f8356e218a1af8bb456f0ec5add56802
#
_entry.id   f8356e218a1af8bb456f0ec5add56802
#
_cell.length_a   1.000
_cell.length_b   1.000
_cell.length_c   1.000
_cell.angle_alpha   90.00
_cell.angle_beta   90.00
_cell.angle_gamma   90.00
#
_symmetry.space_group_name_H-M   'P 1'
#
loop_
_entity.id
_entity.type
_entity.pdbx_description
1 polymer ?
#
loop_
_entity_poly.entity_id
_entity_poly.type
_entity_poly.pdbx_seq_one_letter_code
_entity_poly.pdbx_strand_id
1 'polypeptide(L)'
;MFTQPRTFRCVNCHEMINDSMTQCNFCSVPIDAGVATLLAERQDKANQAYSDASYLRNAAVAMFVFYAIGLILTIGYFAFVGAFFVVLFLLVRWQVRYGELLTNDPDFLRARRSKNIALLLLIIAFPLGVVLNPFST
;
A
#
# COMPACT_ATOMS: atom_id res chain seq x y z
N MET A 1 -1.16 -11.87 -28.20
CA MET A 1 -1.15 -11.45 -26.79
C MET A 1 -2.52 -10.85 -26.50
N PHE A 2 -3.35 -11.54 -25.73
CA PHE A 2 -4.65 -11.00 -25.31
C PHE A 2 -4.39 -10.02 -24.16
N THR A 3 -4.42 -8.73 -24.45
CA THR A 3 -4.41 -7.69 -23.42
C THR A 3 -5.74 -7.78 -22.66
N GLN A 4 -5.71 -8.16 -21.39
CA GLN A 4 -6.92 -8.15 -20.56
C GLN A 4 -7.46 -6.71 -20.49
N PRO A 5 -8.76 -6.50 -20.69
CA PRO A 5 -9.37 -5.19 -20.59
C PRO A 5 -9.16 -4.64 -19.17
N ARG A 6 -8.66 -3.41 -19.08
CA ARG A 6 -8.46 -2.73 -17.79
C ARG A 6 -9.75 -2.09 -17.34
N THR A 7 -9.99 -2.06 -16.05
CA THR A 7 -11.19 -1.47 -15.46
C THR A 7 -10.88 -0.14 -14.79
N PHE A 8 -11.83 0.81 -14.90
CA PHE A 8 -11.75 2.11 -14.23
C PHE A 8 -13.14 2.60 -13.84
N ARG A 9 -13.21 3.64 -12.97
CA ARG A 9 -14.49 4.23 -12.57
C ARG A 9 -14.94 5.28 -13.59
N CYS A 10 -16.20 5.19 -14.01
CA CYS A 10 -16.81 6.20 -14.88
C CYS A 10 -16.77 7.58 -14.21
N VAL A 11 -16.40 8.61 -14.95
CA VAL A 11 -16.30 9.99 -14.43
C VAL A 11 -17.63 10.58 -14.00
N ASN A 12 -18.76 10.08 -14.52
CA ASN A 12 -20.10 10.59 -14.26
C ASN A 12 -20.84 9.79 -13.17
N CYS A 13 -20.95 8.47 -13.31
CA CYS A 13 -21.73 7.64 -12.39
C CYS A 13 -20.88 6.85 -11.39
N HIS A 14 -19.55 6.90 -11.49
CA HIS A 14 -18.57 6.18 -10.66
C HIS A 14 -18.66 4.65 -10.68
N GLU A 15 -19.48 4.08 -11.58
CA GLU A 15 -19.55 2.63 -11.79
C GLU A 15 -18.31 2.10 -12.50
N MET A 16 -17.98 0.83 -12.24
CA MET A 16 -16.83 0.17 -12.85
C MET A 16 -17.12 -0.20 -14.30
N ILE A 17 -16.30 0.30 -15.20
CA ILE A 17 -16.36 0.04 -16.65
C ILE A 17 -14.98 -0.36 -17.16
N ASN A 18 -14.90 -0.88 -18.39
CA ASN A 18 -13.62 -1.27 -18.97
C ASN A 18 -13.20 -0.30 -20.08
N ASP A 19 -11.91 -0.30 -20.41
CA ASP A 19 -11.29 0.57 -21.40
C ASP A 19 -11.64 0.22 -22.88
N SER A 20 -12.30 -0.90 -23.10
CA SER A 20 -12.79 -1.30 -24.45
C SER A 20 -14.17 -0.72 -24.80
N MET A 21 -14.84 -0.06 -23.82
CA MET A 21 -16.16 0.52 -24.00
C MET A 21 -16.06 1.94 -24.59
N THR A 22 -16.87 2.23 -25.61
CA THR A 22 -17.00 3.56 -26.20
C THR A 22 -18.05 4.41 -25.51
N GLN A 23 -18.90 3.80 -24.67
CA GLN A 23 -19.98 4.42 -23.93
C GLN A 23 -20.21 3.70 -22.62
N CYS A 24 -20.51 4.44 -21.55
CA CYS A 24 -20.83 3.84 -20.25
C CYS A 24 -22.19 3.13 -20.29
N ASN A 25 -22.24 1.86 -19.91
CA ASN A 25 -23.48 1.08 -19.90
C ASN A 25 -24.49 1.54 -18.84
N PHE A 26 -24.06 2.30 -17.83
CA PHE A 26 -24.91 2.73 -16.71
C PHE A 26 -25.49 4.15 -16.91
N CYS A 27 -24.71 5.08 -17.46
CA CYS A 27 -25.12 6.48 -17.61
C CYS A 27 -25.08 6.98 -19.05
N SER A 28 -24.75 6.12 -20.01
CA SER A 28 -24.71 6.42 -21.45
C SER A 28 -23.77 7.57 -21.87
N VAL A 29 -22.87 8.01 -20.97
CA VAL A 29 -21.88 9.03 -21.34
C VAL A 29 -20.86 8.44 -22.31
N PRO A 30 -20.53 9.12 -23.43
CA PRO A 30 -19.50 8.68 -24.34
C PRO A 30 -18.12 8.73 -23.66
N ILE A 31 -17.29 7.74 -23.96
CA ILE A 31 -15.96 7.58 -23.38
C ILE A 31 -14.93 7.74 -24.48
N ASP A 32 -14.06 8.72 -24.36
CA ASP A 32 -12.90 8.86 -25.24
C ASP A 32 -11.86 7.79 -24.92
N ALA A 33 -11.36 7.08 -25.94
CA ALA A 33 -10.41 5.99 -25.78
C ALA A 33 -9.10 6.45 -25.10
N GLY A 34 -8.63 7.66 -25.38
CA GLY A 34 -7.43 8.21 -24.75
C GLY A 34 -7.64 8.50 -23.27
N VAL A 35 -8.81 9.03 -22.92
CA VAL A 35 -9.19 9.27 -21.51
C VAL A 35 -9.38 7.95 -20.77
N ALA A 36 -10.01 6.96 -21.40
CA ALA A 36 -10.22 5.64 -20.83
C ALA A 36 -8.90 4.96 -20.43
N THR A 37 -7.90 4.99 -21.31
CA THR A 37 -6.58 4.40 -21.03
C THR A 37 -5.88 5.10 -19.87
N LEU A 38 -5.92 6.44 -19.82
CA LEU A 38 -5.32 7.21 -18.71
C LEU A 38 -6.00 6.93 -17.37
N LEU A 39 -7.34 6.83 -17.36
CA LEU A 39 -8.10 6.52 -16.15
C LEU A 39 -7.83 5.09 -15.69
N ALA A 40 -7.76 4.13 -16.61
CA ALA A 40 -7.43 2.74 -16.31
C ALA A 40 -6.01 2.62 -15.72
N GLU A 41 -5.02 3.33 -16.25
CA GLU A 41 -3.67 3.35 -15.69
C GLU A 41 -3.61 3.96 -14.28
N ARG A 42 -4.37 5.02 -14.04
CA ARG A 42 -4.46 5.61 -12.69
C ARG A 42 -5.12 4.67 -11.70
N GLN A 43 -6.17 3.97 -12.11
CA GLN A 43 -6.84 2.97 -11.28
C GLN A 43 -5.91 1.79 -10.96
N ASP A 44 -5.16 1.29 -11.94
CA ASP A 44 -4.17 0.24 -11.74
C ASP A 44 -3.09 0.66 -10.74
N LYS A 45 -2.59 1.91 -10.85
CA LYS A 45 -1.63 2.45 -9.88
C LYS A 45 -2.22 2.57 -8.47
N ALA A 46 -3.49 2.99 -8.35
CA ALA A 46 -4.18 3.06 -7.06
C ALA A 46 -4.36 1.67 -6.43
N ASN A 47 -4.74 0.67 -7.22
CA ASN A 47 -4.88 -0.72 -6.78
C ASN A 47 -3.52 -1.32 -6.35
N GLN A 48 -2.46 -1.06 -7.10
CA GLN A 48 -1.10 -1.48 -6.73
C GLN A 48 -0.65 -0.80 -5.43
N ALA A 49 -0.89 0.52 -5.29
CA ALA A 49 -0.56 1.25 -4.08
C ALA A 49 -1.30 0.69 -2.85
N TYR A 50 -2.55 0.26 -3.01
CA TYR A 50 -3.33 -0.37 -1.95
C TYR A 50 -2.77 -1.75 -1.56
N SER A 51 -2.43 -2.57 -2.55
CA SER A 51 -1.81 -3.89 -2.31
C SER A 51 -0.47 -3.75 -1.58
N ASP A 52 0.42 -2.88 -2.07
CA ASP A 52 1.73 -2.62 -1.47
C ASP A 52 1.60 -2.06 -0.03
N ALA A 53 0.64 -1.16 0.21
CA ALA A 53 0.39 -0.60 1.54
C ALA A 53 -0.21 -1.62 2.51
N SER A 54 -1.04 -2.54 2.03
CA SER A 54 -1.56 -3.65 2.83
C SER A 54 -0.45 -4.62 3.24
N TYR A 55 0.44 -4.94 2.31
CA TYR A 55 1.62 -5.74 2.59
C TYR A 55 2.54 -5.06 3.62
N LEU A 56 2.81 -3.77 3.45
CA LEU A 56 3.59 -2.96 4.37
C LEU A 56 3.00 -2.97 5.80
N ARG A 57 1.68 -2.80 5.92
CA ARG A 57 0.99 -2.88 7.23
C ARG A 57 1.15 -4.26 7.87
N ASN A 58 0.96 -5.33 7.11
CA ASN A 58 1.07 -6.69 7.62
C ASN A 58 2.52 -7.01 8.03
N ALA A 59 3.52 -6.53 7.28
CA ALA A 59 4.92 -6.65 7.64
C ALA A 59 5.24 -5.89 8.96
N ALA A 60 4.67 -4.69 9.15
CA ALA A 60 4.81 -3.94 10.38
C ALA A 60 4.17 -4.65 11.58
N VAL A 61 3.02 -5.30 11.40
CA VAL A 61 2.41 -6.13 12.46
C VAL A 61 3.28 -7.35 12.77
N ALA A 62 3.78 -8.05 11.75
CA ALA A 62 4.65 -9.21 11.94
C ALA A 62 5.95 -8.86 12.68
N MET A 63 6.47 -7.66 12.51
CA MET A 63 7.62 -7.15 13.26
C MET A 63 7.38 -7.20 14.78
N PHE A 64 6.17 -6.87 15.26
CA PHE A 64 5.83 -6.96 16.69
C PHE A 64 5.72 -8.41 17.19
N VAL A 65 5.37 -9.35 16.33
CA VAL A 65 5.44 -10.79 16.67
C VAL A 65 6.89 -11.21 16.90
N PHE A 66 7.82 -10.80 16.04
CA PHE A 66 9.26 -11.06 16.26
C PHE A 66 9.78 -10.37 17.53
N TYR A 67 9.28 -9.18 17.83
CA TYR A 67 9.58 -8.51 19.09
C TYR A 67 9.15 -9.34 20.30
N ALA A 68 7.90 -9.84 20.32
CA ALA A 68 7.41 -10.69 21.39
C ALA A 68 8.21 -11.97 21.55
N ILE A 69 8.64 -12.60 20.45
CA ILE A 69 9.54 -13.74 20.47
C ILE A 69 10.93 -13.35 21.01
N GLY A 70 11.40 -12.13 20.70
CA GLY A 70 12.66 -11.58 21.16
C GLY A 70 12.75 -11.37 22.66
N LEU A 71 11.62 -11.18 23.35
CA LEU A 71 11.58 -11.12 24.81
C LEU A 71 11.91 -12.46 25.49
N ILE A 72 11.74 -13.57 24.74
CA ILE A 72 11.97 -14.92 25.27
C ILE A 72 13.28 -15.50 24.71
N LEU A 73 13.56 -15.24 23.44
CA LEU A 73 14.69 -15.79 22.72
C LEU A 73 15.53 -14.69 22.08
N THR A 74 16.83 -14.64 22.34
CA THR A 74 17.75 -13.63 21.78
C THR A 74 17.71 -13.59 20.24
N ILE A 75 17.48 -14.73 19.59
CA ILE A 75 17.35 -14.80 18.12
C ILE A 75 16.16 -13.96 17.60
N GLY A 76 15.08 -13.87 18.38
CA GLY A 76 13.91 -13.05 18.05
C GLY A 76 14.23 -11.55 18.02
N TYR A 77 15.17 -11.09 18.85
CA TYR A 77 15.63 -9.70 18.81
C TYR A 77 16.30 -9.36 17.48
N PHE A 78 17.20 -10.21 16.98
CA PHE A 78 17.84 -10.00 15.68
C PHE A 78 16.82 -10.04 14.52
N ALA A 79 15.84 -10.95 14.60
CA ALA A 79 14.75 -10.99 13.64
C ALA A 79 13.89 -9.70 13.67
N PHE A 80 13.62 -9.16 14.86
CA PHE A 80 12.93 -7.87 15.03
C PHE A 80 13.72 -6.72 14.39
N VAL A 81 15.02 -6.60 14.67
CA VAL A 81 15.88 -5.56 14.07
C VAL A 81 15.91 -5.70 12.54
N GLY A 82 16.07 -6.91 12.01
CA GLY A 82 16.00 -7.14 10.58
C GLY A 82 14.65 -6.72 9.97
N ALA A 83 13.54 -7.11 10.60
CA ALA A 83 12.19 -6.74 10.18
C ALA A 83 11.96 -5.22 10.22
N PHE A 84 12.52 -4.51 11.21
CA PHE A 84 12.46 -3.06 11.31
C PHE A 84 13.05 -2.39 10.06
N PHE A 85 14.25 -2.79 9.62
CA PHE A 85 14.88 -2.25 8.42
C PHE A 85 14.10 -2.61 7.14
N VAL A 86 13.51 -3.81 7.06
CA VAL A 86 12.67 -4.21 5.93
C VAL A 86 11.43 -3.32 5.85
N VAL A 87 10.73 -3.08 6.96
CA VAL A 87 9.54 -2.21 7.01
C VAL A 87 9.91 -0.77 6.63
N LEU A 88 11.04 -0.25 7.15
CA LEU A 88 11.55 1.07 6.80
C LEU A 88 11.83 1.19 5.29
N PHE A 89 12.52 0.20 4.70
CA PHE A 89 12.79 0.17 3.27
C PHE A 89 11.50 0.14 2.43
N LEU A 90 10.55 -0.71 2.80
CA LEU A 90 9.26 -0.80 2.11
C LEU A 90 8.47 0.51 2.19
N LEU A 91 8.54 1.22 3.32
CA LEU A 91 7.88 2.50 3.54
C LEU A 91 8.48 3.58 2.64
N VAL A 92 9.80 3.68 2.58
CA VAL A 92 10.52 4.61 1.68
C VAL A 92 10.19 4.29 0.22
N ARG A 93 10.28 3.01 -0.18
CA ARG A 93 9.93 2.55 -1.52
C ARG A 93 8.50 2.94 -1.90
N TRP A 94 7.53 2.72 -0.99
CA TRP A 94 6.14 3.10 -1.21
C TRP A 94 5.99 4.61 -1.40
N GLN A 95 6.66 5.41 -0.57
CA GLN A 95 6.62 6.87 -0.64
C GLN A 95 7.20 7.40 -1.96
N VAL A 96 8.34 6.86 -2.41
CA VAL A 96 8.97 7.24 -3.68
C VAL A 96 8.07 6.87 -4.88
N ARG A 97 7.44 5.69 -4.82
CA ARG A 97 6.65 5.18 -5.97
C ARG A 97 5.27 5.83 -6.10
N TYR A 98 4.64 6.16 -4.97
CA TYR A 98 3.22 6.59 -4.95
C TYR A 98 3.01 7.95 -4.28
N GLY A 99 4.06 8.59 -3.75
CA GLY A 99 3.93 9.84 -3.00
C GLY A 99 3.35 11.00 -3.79
N GLU A 100 3.61 11.04 -5.09
CA GLU A 100 3.14 12.09 -6.01
C GLU A 100 1.74 11.82 -6.59
N LEU A 101 1.14 10.68 -6.27
CA LEU A 101 -0.17 10.32 -6.78
C LEU A 101 -1.25 11.16 -6.09
N LEU A 102 -1.72 12.20 -6.78
CA LEU A 102 -2.85 13.03 -6.36
C LEU A 102 -4.14 12.44 -6.94
N THR A 103 -4.82 11.59 -6.16
CA THR A 103 -6.11 11.01 -6.52
C THR A 103 -7.02 10.94 -5.30
N ASN A 104 -8.32 11.19 -5.52
CA ASN A 104 -9.37 11.03 -4.52
C ASN A 104 -10.00 9.63 -4.55
N ASP A 105 -9.36 8.67 -5.21
CA ASP A 105 -9.82 7.29 -5.27
C ASP A 105 -9.91 6.70 -3.86
N PRO A 106 -11.05 6.06 -3.49
CA PRO A 106 -11.25 5.50 -2.15
C PRO A 106 -10.22 4.41 -1.81
N ASP A 107 -9.73 3.67 -2.80
CA ASP A 107 -8.73 2.62 -2.59
C ASP A 107 -7.35 3.23 -2.29
N PHE A 108 -7.03 4.36 -2.91
CA PHE A 108 -5.82 5.12 -2.57
C PHE A 108 -5.88 5.75 -1.17
N LEU A 109 -7.06 6.22 -0.76
CA LEU A 109 -7.24 6.72 0.62
C LEU A 109 -7.07 5.61 1.66
N ARG A 110 -7.54 4.40 1.36
CA ARG A 110 -7.29 3.21 2.19
C ARG A 110 -5.81 2.84 2.23
N ALA A 111 -5.11 2.92 1.08
CA ALA A 111 -3.66 2.72 1.00
C ALA A 111 -2.90 3.70 1.90
N ARG A 112 -3.23 4.98 1.85
CA ARG A 112 -2.64 6.01 2.73
C ARG A 112 -2.86 5.71 4.21
N ARG A 113 -4.06 5.26 4.60
CA ARG A 113 -4.34 4.85 5.99
C ARG A 113 -3.47 3.67 6.40
N SER A 114 -3.37 2.62 5.58
CA SER A 114 -2.52 1.44 5.85
C SER A 114 -1.05 1.82 5.99
N LYS A 115 -0.52 2.70 5.13
CA LYS A 115 0.83 3.25 5.23
C LYS A 115 1.03 4.02 6.54
N ASN A 116 0.08 4.89 6.92
CA ASN A 116 0.20 5.68 8.13
C ASN A 116 0.16 4.80 9.40
N ILE A 117 -0.62 3.72 9.39
CA ILE A 117 -0.60 2.71 10.47
C ILE A 117 0.78 2.06 10.56
N ALA A 118 1.36 1.64 9.42
CA ALA A 118 2.70 1.05 9.40
C ALA A 118 3.78 2.02 9.89
N LEU A 119 3.69 3.30 9.51
CA LEU A 119 4.59 4.36 10.00
C LEU A 119 4.46 4.55 11.52
N LEU A 120 3.24 4.59 12.05
CA LEU A 120 2.99 4.73 13.48
C LEU A 120 3.56 3.53 14.24
N LEU A 121 3.36 2.31 13.74
CA LEU A 121 3.94 1.10 14.31
C LEU A 121 5.47 1.15 14.30
N LEU A 122 6.10 1.65 13.23
CA LEU A 122 7.54 1.81 13.14
C LEU A 122 8.08 2.81 14.18
N ILE A 123 7.37 3.93 14.38
CA ILE A 123 7.74 4.95 15.38
C ILE A 123 7.66 4.36 16.80
N ILE A 124 6.66 3.52 17.11
CA ILE A 124 6.54 2.85 18.39
C ILE A 124 7.62 1.77 18.55
N ALA A 125 7.94 1.05 17.48
CA ALA A 125 8.94 -0.02 17.52
C ALA A 125 10.36 0.49 17.82
N PHE A 126 10.70 1.70 17.39
CA PHE A 126 12.03 2.27 17.56
C PHE A 126 12.46 2.36 19.04
N PRO A 127 11.73 3.07 19.94
CA PRO A 127 12.08 3.14 21.36
C PRO A 127 12.02 1.76 22.05
N LEU A 128 11.09 0.90 21.67
CA LEU A 128 11.01 -0.46 22.21
C LEU A 128 12.28 -1.27 21.90
N GLY A 129 12.81 -1.17 20.68
CA GLY A 129 14.05 -1.84 20.30
C GLY A 129 15.29 -1.31 21.02
N VAL A 130 15.29 -0.03 21.40
CA VAL A 130 16.40 0.59 22.15
C VAL A 130 16.33 0.21 23.64
N VAL A 131 15.15 0.28 24.26
CA VAL A 131 14.95 0.02 25.69
C VAL A 131 15.18 -1.45 26.05
N LEU A 132 14.80 -2.36 25.16
CA LEU A 132 14.88 -3.80 25.39
C LEU A 132 16.07 -4.45 24.68
N ASN A 133 17.10 -3.68 24.44
CA ASN A 133 18.36 -4.23 23.90
C ASN A 133 18.96 -5.20 24.95
N PRO A 134 19.06 -6.51 24.65
CA PRO A 134 19.59 -7.50 25.58
C PRO A 134 21.07 -7.31 25.91
N PHE A 135 21.75 -6.39 25.22
CA PHE A 135 23.17 -6.05 25.42
C PHE A 135 23.37 -4.76 26.25
N SER A 136 22.30 -4.14 26.76
CA SER A 136 22.38 -2.91 27.54
C SER A 136 22.53 -3.12 29.06
N THR A 137 22.66 -4.35 29.52
CA THR A 137 22.95 -4.73 30.93
C THR A 137 24.41 -5.03 31.17
#